data_230d1a24739ebbde9c529d00829f0daa
#
_entry.id   230d1a24739ebbde9c529d00829f0daa
#
_cell.length_a   1.000
_cell.length_b   1.000
_cell.length_c   1.000
_cell.angle_alpha   90.00
_cell.angle_beta   90.00
_cell.angle_gamma   90.00
#
_symmetry.space_group_name_H-M   'P 1'
#
loop_
_entity.id
_entity.type
_entity.pdbx_description
1 polymer ?
#
loop_
_entity_poly.entity_id
_entity_poly.type
_entity_poly.pdbx_seq_one_letter_code
_entity_poly.pdbx_strand_id
1 'polypeptide(L)'
;MELAFEQKQWSCLHRTAHLSLAQEQTQELIIPDSMPDASRTLICCAEPEVQSKTNREGSLLVTGTLRTGCLYADEAGGLQLLTSELPFTVKLECAELREDTQTLVRCCVRSADSRLINSRKVLLRVSVLVQADGYEPQTQSMSVLKDPPACLQLKTQTYETNAPVELSERAFQVSEELNLPDGRPQITRLVSVSLTPIVQEQGLVGSKAILKGTVHLQITYLDAENALRTLSFSVPFSQYCQMEGDYDQDETLESVLLVTGVQLEPVASEQSQKLLFGAGLLAQCMVVQPQALTLCEDAYSTKGEFQPQWETQEHTMRLDAQTLREPVRASFPVQAAAVLDCRVYPDAQALERTDDGVTVHVPLRADLVYTDPDGAVQAETFRTEVSCHTALSENGLCEAVCTIQPEGYASAGSGAVELRYDAVFQVQTFSRQTLQNLSGGTLDLTKQQNTQRPSVVIRRMSENAALWDLARQYRTTAQSIQQANHLTQPEADAGRLLLIPM
;
A
#
# COMPACT_ATOMS: atom_id res chain seq x y z
N MET A 1 49.49 7.17 10.77
CA MET A 1 48.82 7.93 9.69
C MET A 1 47.33 7.84 9.94
N GLU A 2 46.65 8.95 10.04
CA GLU A 2 45.19 9.01 10.10
C GLU A 2 44.63 8.83 8.68
N LEU A 3 43.57 8.05 8.55
CA LEU A 3 42.94 7.83 7.25
C LEU A 3 41.95 8.93 6.95
N ALA A 4 41.88 9.34 5.69
CA ALA A 4 40.97 10.38 5.25
C ALA A 4 39.63 9.78 4.84
N PHE A 5 38.54 10.30 5.40
CA PHE A 5 37.16 9.93 5.06
C PHE A 5 36.43 11.12 4.46
N GLU A 6 35.56 10.84 3.52
CA GLU A 6 34.56 11.79 3.02
C GLU A 6 33.18 11.37 3.47
N GLN A 7 32.31 12.35 3.66
CA GLN A 7 30.90 12.11 3.99
C GLN A 7 30.09 12.11 2.71
N LYS A 8 29.59 10.94 2.31
CA LYS A 8 28.59 10.84 1.25
C LYS A 8 27.23 11.09 1.87
N GLN A 9 26.49 12.07 1.33
CA GLN A 9 25.16 12.44 1.82
C GLN A 9 24.13 12.18 0.74
N TRP A 10 22.94 11.78 1.17
CA TRP A 10 21.75 11.69 0.32
C TRP A 10 20.52 12.08 1.12
N SER A 11 19.54 12.65 0.43
CA SER A 11 18.27 13.02 1.02
C SER A 11 17.22 11.97 0.67
N CYS A 12 16.39 11.62 1.64
CA CYS A 12 15.25 10.74 1.47
C CYS A 12 14.11 11.18 2.39
N LEU A 13 12.92 10.65 2.16
CA LEU A 13 11.82 10.74 3.08
C LEU A 13 11.88 9.53 4.03
N HIS A 14 12.09 9.81 5.31
CA HIS A 14 12.05 8.77 6.34
C HIS A 14 10.61 8.58 6.83
N ARG A 15 10.12 7.33 6.80
CA ARG A 15 8.80 7.02 7.33
C ARG A 15 8.84 7.01 8.86
N THR A 16 8.22 8.02 9.49
CA THR A 16 8.17 8.19 10.94
C THR A 16 6.94 7.55 11.56
N ALA A 17 5.86 7.38 10.79
CA ALA A 17 4.61 6.81 11.28
C ALA A 17 3.99 5.86 10.24
N HIS A 18 3.41 4.76 10.74
CA HIS A 18 2.55 3.85 9.97
C HIS A 18 1.31 3.56 10.82
N LEU A 19 0.17 4.12 10.47
CA LEU A 19 -1.02 4.19 11.30
C LEU A 19 -2.22 3.59 10.59
N SER A 20 -3.05 2.89 11.36
CA SER A 20 -4.32 2.34 10.88
C SER A 20 -5.35 2.36 11.99
N LEU A 21 -6.48 3.00 11.75
CA LEU A 21 -7.57 3.09 12.72
C LEU A 21 -8.91 2.91 12.04
N ALA A 22 -9.69 1.96 12.52
CA ALA A 22 -11.10 1.82 12.19
C ALA A 22 -11.94 2.49 13.26
N GLN A 23 -12.82 3.40 12.84
CA GLN A 23 -13.72 4.11 13.73
C GLN A 23 -15.16 3.90 13.31
N GLU A 24 -16.00 3.56 14.28
CA GLU A 24 -17.43 3.41 14.06
C GLU A 24 -18.15 4.76 14.22
N GLN A 25 -18.97 5.09 13.22
CA GLN A 25 -19.89 6.23 13.22
C GLN A 25 -21.32 5.71 13.30
N THR A 26 -22.12 6.28 14.18
CA THR A 26 -23.51 5.89 14.38
C THR A 26 -24.43 7.10 14.26
N GLN A 27 -25.59 6.88 13.63
CA GLN A 27 -26.63 7.91 13.50
C GLN A 27 -28.00 7.29 13.61
N GLU A 28 -28.90 7.93 14.36
CA GLU A 28 -30.30 7.61 14.36
C GLU A 28 -31.03 8.45 13.32
N LEU A 29 -31.69 7.78 12.38
CA LEU A 29 -32.56 8.42 11.38
C LEU A 29 -34.02 8.24 11.76
N ILE A 30 -34.78 9.34 11.73
CA ILE A 30 -36.24 9.32 11.91
C ILE A 30 -36.87 9.26 10.53
N ILE A 31 -37.75 8.30 10.31
CA ILE A 31 -38.54 8.19 9.08
C ILE A 31 -39.57 9.34 9.08
N PRO A 32 -39.56 10.23 8.07
CA PRO A 32 -40.52 11.35 7.96
C PRO A 32 -41.97 10.86 7.94
N ASP A 33 -42.89 11.66 8.47
CA ASP A 33 -44.33 11.31 8.49
C ASP A 33 -44.97 11.14 7.09
N SER A 34 -44.34 11.71 6.08
CA SER A 34 -44.74 11.55 4.66
C SER A 34 -44.34 10.18 4.08
N MET A 35 -43.52 9.38 4.79
CA MET A 35 -43.08 8.07 4.34
C MET A 35 -43.77 6.97 5.16
N PRO A 36 -44.02 5.79 4.57
CA PRO A 36 -44.59 4.65 5.28
C PRO A 36 -43.67 4.11 6.35
N ASP A 37 -44.25 3.42 7.34
CA ASP A 37 -43.57 2.74 8.41
C ASP A 37 -42.65 1.62 7.88
N ALA A 38 -41.46 1.51 8.43
CA ALA A 38 -40.55 0.46 8.08
C ALA A 38 -40.90 -0.87 8.75
N SER A 39 -40.95 -1.94 7.97
CA SER A 39 -41.03 -3.32 8.46
C SER A 39 -39.67 -3.95 8.68
N ARG A 40 -38.73 -3.68 7.78
CA ARG A 40 -37.32 -4.14 7.87
C ARG A 40 -36.38 -3.27 7.07
N THR A 41 -35.12 -3.20 7.50
CA THR A 41 -34.00 -2.64 6.68
C THR A 41 -33.50 -3.70 5.71
N LEU A 42 -33.02 -3.27 4.53
CA LEU A 42 -32.48 -4.13 3.50
C LEU A 42 -30.98 -3.92 3.36
N ILE A 43 -30.55 -2.72 2.94
CA ILE A 43 -29.13 -2.41 2.77
C ILE A 43 -28.84 -0.99 3.28
N CYS A 44 -27.67 -0.84 3.86
CA CYS A 44 -27.07 0.46 4.13
C CYS A 44 -25.84 0.61 3.27
N CYS A 45 -25.75 1.69 2.51
CA CYS A 45 -24.60 2.07 1.70
C CYS A 45 -23.94 3.29 2.35
N ALA A 46 -22.61 3.34 2.34
CA ALA A 46 -21.89 4.51 2.81
C ALA A 46 -20.65 4.74 1.95
N GLU A 47 -20.47 5.98 1.50
CA GLU A 47 -19.34 6.39 0.66
C GLU A 47 -18.59 7.53 1.35
N PRO A 48 -17.28 7.40 1.58
CA PRO A 48 -16.49 8.39 2.29
C PRO A 48 -16.03 9.49 1.32
N GLU A 49 -16.21 10.74 1.71
CA GLU A 49 -15.66 11.92 1.06
C GLU A 49 -14.72 12.61 2.05
N VAL A 50 -13.42 12.56 1.79
CA VAL A 50 -12.41 13.17 2.66
C VAL A 50 -12.31 14.66 2.38
N GLN A 51 -12.63 15.50 3.34
CA GLN A 51 -12.60 16.95 3.20
C GLN A 51 -11.26 17.56 3.58
N SER A 52 -10.63 17.02 4.63
CA SER A 52 -9.31 17.49 5.04
C SER A 52 -8.49 16.41 5.73
N LYS A 53 -7.18 16.57 5.65
CA LYS A 53 -6.19 15.91 6.50
C LYS A 53 -5.30 17.00 7.10
N THR A 54 -5.17 17.00 8.41
CA THR A 54 -4.46 18.06 9.14
C THR A 54 -3.54 17.44 10.17
N ASN A 55 -2.24 17.66 10.00
CA ASN A 55 -1.25 17.26 11.00
C ASN A 55 -1.24 18.24 12.16
N ARG A 56 -1.01 17.68 13.35
CA ARG A 56 -0.77 18.41 14.61
C ARG A 56 0.33 17.69 15.36
N GLU A 57 0.93 18.35 16.33
CA GLU A 57 1.86 17.70 17.25
C GLU A 57 1.20 16.44 17.87
N GLY A 58 1.80 15.27 17.61
CA GLY A 58 1.37 13.99 18.13
C GLY A 58 0.11 13.38 17.49
N SER A 59 -0.43 13.93 16.39
CA SER A 59 -1.61 13.35 15.75
C SER A 59 -1.88 13.84 14.34
N LEU A 60 -2.53 12.99 13.54
CA LEU A 60 -3.14 13.33 12.26
C LEU A 60 -4.67 13.30 12.41
N LEU A 61 -5.32 14.36 12.00
CA LEU A 61 -6.78 14.48 11.97
C LEU A 61 -7.27 14.37 10.53
N VAL A 62 -8.09 13.36 10.26
CA VAL A 62 -8.76 13.18 8.96
C VAL A 62 -10.24 13.41 9.15
N THR A 63 -10.79 14.40 8.43
CA THR A 63 -12.21 14.76 8.49
C THR A 63 -12.88 14.58 7.15
N GLY A 64 -14.16 14.30 7.18
CA GLY A 64 -14.95 14.13 5.97
C GLY A 64 -16.41 13.88 6.26
N THR A 65 -17.12 13.47 5.22
CA THR A 65 -18.54 13.15 5.28
C THR A 65 -18.77 11.77 4.68
N LEU A 66 -19.60 10.96 5.34
CA LEU A 66 -20.12 9.72 4.80
C LEU A 66 -21.46 10.01 4.17
N ARG A 67 -21.55 9.85 2.88
CA ARG A 67 -22.84 9.90 2.19
C ARG A 67 -23.52 8.54 2.34
N THR A 68 -24.65 8.50 3.05
CA THR A 68 -25.35 7.26 3.38
C THR A 68 -26.70 7.16 2.69
N GLY A 69 -27.01 5.93 2.24
CA GLY A 69 -28.31 5.54 1.72
C GLY A 69 -28.79 4.27 2.45
N CYS A 70 -29.92 4.34 3.15
CA CYS A 70 -30.56 3.19 3.80
C CYS A 70 -31.85 2.83 3.06
N LEU A 71 -31.88 1.65 2.47
CA LEU A 71 -33.05 1.08 1.85
C LEU A 71 -33.80 0.23 2.87
N TYR A 72 -35.13 0.46 2.98
CA TYR A 72 -35.99 -0.35 3.82
C TYR A 72 -37.25 -0.77 3.08
N ALA A 73 -37.87 -1.85 3.50
CA ALA A 73 -39.20 -2.27 3.03
C ALA A 73 -40.26 -1.80 4.02
N ASP A 74 -41.40 -1.29 3.49
CA ASP A 74 -42.56 -1.00 4.26
C ASP A 74 -43.41 -2.26 4.52
N GLU A 75 -44.55 -2.14 5.21
CA GLU A 75 -45.44 -3.28 5.51
C GLU A 75 -46.04 -3.92 4.26
N ALA A 76 -46.21 -3.15 3.16
CA ALA A 76 -46.70 -3.65 1.88
C ALA A 76 -45.60 -4.27 1.00
N GLY A 77 -44.35 -4.23 1.44
CA GLY A 77 -43.18 -4.70 0.69
C GLY A 77 -42.62 -3.66 -0.30
N GLY A 78 -43.13 -2.42 -0.28
CA GLY A 78 -42.61 -1.32 -1.08
C GLY A 78 -41.25 -0.85 -0.61
N LEU A 79 -40.34 -0.52 -1.57
CA LEU A 79 -39.01 -0.02 -1.25
C LEU A 79 -39.02 1.47 -0.95
N GLN A 80 -38.41 1.82 0.17
CA GLN A 80 -38.27 3.21 0.63
C GLN A 80 -36.79 3.51 0.91
N LEU A 81 -36.40 4.77 0.67
CA LEU A 81 -35.04 5.23 0.80
C LEU A 81 -34.91 6.36 1.82
N LEU A 82 -34.03 6.22 2.79
CA LEU A 82 -33.53 7.30 3.63
C LEU A 82 -32.11 7.64 3.23
N THR A 83 -31.82 8.92 3.02
CA THR A 83 -30.47 9.43 2.75
C THR A 83 -30.02 10.32 3.89
N SER A 84 -28.75 10.30 4.20
CA SER A 84 -28.14 11.17 5.20
C SER A 84 -26.68 11.44 4.87
N GLU A 85 -26.19 12.57 5.37
CA GLU A 85 -24.78 12.91 5.40
C GLU A 85 -24.30 12.80 6.85
N LEU A 86 -23.35 11.92 7.09
CA LEU A 86 -22.81 11.66 8.42
C LEU A 86 -21.36 12.17 8.48
N PRO A 87 -21.10 13.28 9.18
CA PRO A 87 -19.74 13.78 9.33
C PRO A 87 -18.89 12.80 10.16
N PHE A 88 -17.62 12.62 9.78
CA PHE A 88 -16.68 11.83 10.54
C PHE A 88 -15.40 12.62 10.83
N THR A 89 -14.76 12.25 11.93
CA THR A 89 -13.45 12.75 12.32
C THR A 89 -12.67 11.60 12.90
N VAL A 90 -11.60 11.18 12.23
CA VAL A 90 -10.70 10.13 12.71
C VAL A 90 -9.40 10.77 13.15
N LYS A 91 -9.03 10.56 14.41
CA LYS A 91 -7.77 11.03 15.00
C LYS A 91 -6.81 9.86 15.15
N LEU A 92 -5.73 9.90 14.37
CA LEU A 92 -4.62 8.95 14.44
C LEU A 92 -3.53 9.54 15.34
N GLU A 93 -3.22 8.88 16.45
CA GLU A 93 -2.24 9.36 17.43
C GLU A 93 -0.88 8.68 17.24
N CYS A 94 0.18 9.50 17.17
CA CYS A 94 1.57 9.05 17.07
C CYS A 94 2.49 10.18 17.50
N ALA A 95 3.34 9.95 18.49
CA ALA A 95 4.20 10.97 19.09
C ALA A 95 5.23 11.56 18.11
N GLU A 96 5.54 10.82 17.05
CA GLU A 96 6.47 11.21 16.01
C GLU A 96 5.89 12.18 14.96
N LEU A 97 4.55 12.34 14.93
CA LEU A 97 3.90 13.24 13.99
C LEU A 97 4.07 14.71 14.42
N ARG A 98 4.36 15.56 13.46
CA ARG A 98 4.50 17.01 13.58
C ARG A 98 3.60 17.74 12.59
N GLU A 99 3.49 19.05 12.71
CA GLU A 99 2.67 19.87 11.82
C GLU A 99 3.17 19.84 10.36
N ASP A 100 4.47 19.71 10.15
CA ASP A 100 5.15 19.67 8.86
C ASP A 100 5.39 18.26 8.31
N THR A 101 5.01 17.20 9.04
CA THR A 101 5.10 15.82 8.55
C THR A 101 4.26 15.66 7.28
N GLN A 102 4.85 15.17 6.21
CA GLN A 102 4.11 14.83 4.99
C GLN A 102 3.35 13.52 5.20
N THR A 103 2.05 13.49 4.88
CA THR A 103 1.24 12.29 5.14
C THR A 103 0.58 11.76 3.87
N LEU A 104 0.71 10.46 3.63
CA LEU A 104 -0.03 9.71 2.64
C LEU A 104 -1.20 9.01 3.32
N VAL A 105 -2.44 9.31 2.90
CA VAL A 105 -3.66 8.85 3.56
C VAL A 105 -4.49 7.98 2.63
N ARG A 106 -5.06 6.91 3.18
CA ARG A 106 -6.11 6.07 2.56
C ARG A 106 -7.34 6.08 3.45
N CYS A 107 -8.51 6.14 2.84
CA CYS A 107 -9.78 6.12 3.56
C CYS A 107 -10.78 5.22 2.82
N CYS A 108 -11.39 4.28 3.53
CA CYS A 108 -12.42 3.40 2.98
C CYS A 108 -13.47 3.04 4.04
N VAL A 109 -14.64 2.57 3.59
CA VAL A 109 -15.66 1.96 4.45
C VAL A 109 -15.38 0.47 4.54
N ARG A 110 -15.37 -0.09 5.77
CA ARG A 110 -15.26 -1.53 6.03
C ARG A 110 -16.61 -2.21 6.17
N SER A 111 -17.60 -1.50 6.68
CA SER A 111 -18.97 -2.00 6.82
C SER A 111 -19.95 -0.86 6.96
N ALA A 112 -21.16 -1.05 6.43
CA ALA A 112 -22.29 -0.17 6.62
C ALA A 112 -23.51 -1.04 6.97
N ASP A 113 -24.06 -0.82 8.15
CA ASP A 113 -25.17 -1.60 8.70
C ASP A 113 -26.34 -0.69 9.07
N SER A 114 -27.55 -1.22 8.94
CA SER A 114 -28.76 -0.54 9.39
C SER A 114 -29.62 -1.47 10.21
N ARG A 115 -30.23 -0.93 11.27
CA ARG A 115 -31.13 -1.68 12.15
C ARG A 115 -32.35 -0.84 12.51
N LEU A 116 -33.54 -1.44 12.45
CA LEU A 116 -34.73 -0.82 13.00
C LEU A 116 -34.66 -0.79 14.53
N ILE A 117 -34.88 0.40 15.12
CA ILE A 117 -35.17 0.59 16.52
C ILE A 117 -36.69 0.39 16.78
N ASN A 118 -37.50 0.97 15.89
CA ASN A 118 -38.93 0.80 15.78
C ASN A 118 -39.36 1.14 14.32
N SER A 119 -40.67 1.07 14.01
CA SER A 119 -41.20 1.29 12.65
C SER A 119 -40.86 2.69 12.09
N ARG A 120 -40.52 3.67 12.94
CA ARG A 120 -40.19 5.05 12.59
C ARG A 120 -38.75 5.47 12.80
N LYS A 121 -37.89 4.56 13.27
CA LYS A 121 -36.53 4.90 13.66
C LYS A 121 -35.53 3.84 13.21
N VAL A 122 -34.54 4.27 12.46
CA VAL A 122 -33.43 3.41 11.97
C VAL A 122 -32.12 3.87 12.60
N LEU A 123 -31.35 2.94 13.14
CA LEU A 123 -29.97 3.16 13.56
C LEU A 123 -29.05 2.79 12.39
N LEU A 124 -28.25 3.74 11.92
CA LEU A 124 -27.14 3.50 11.02
C LEU A 124 -25.84 3.31 11.79
N ARG A 125 -24.99 2.40 11.33
CA ARG A 125 -23.68 2.12 11.88
C ARG A 125 -22.70 1.92 10.73
N VAL A 126 -21.70 2.80 10.60
CA VAL A 126 -20.70 2.76 9.52
C VAL A 126 -19.32 2.69 10.13
N SER A 127 -18.51 1.70 9.72
CA SER A 127 -17.12 1.58 10.11
C SER A 127 -16.23 2.17 9.01
N VAL A 128 -15.52 3.25 9.35
CA VAL A 128 -14.55 3.93 8.47
C VAL A 128 -13.15 3.50 8.87
N LEU A 129 -12.35 3.05 7.91
CA LEU A 129 -10.95 2.77 8.08
C LEU A 129 -10.13 3.90 7.47
N VAL A 130 -9.26 4.50 8.28
CA VAL A 130 -8.23 5.44 7.83
C VAL A 130 -6.87 4.83 8.09
N GLN A 131 -6.06 4.77 7.05
CA GLN A 131 -4.65 4.38 7.12
C GLN A 131 -3.81 5.58 6.70
N ALA A 132 -2.67 5.78 7.37
CA ALA A 132 -1.79 6.89 7.08
C ALA A 132 -0.33 6.52 7.30
N ASP A 133 0.52 6.93 6.37
CA ASP A 133 1.97 6.91 6.51
C ASP A 133 2.48 8.34 6.66
N GLY A 134 3.29 8.59 7.68
CA GLY A 134 3.94 9.88 7.93
C GLY A 134 5.39 9.85 7.46
N TYR A 135 5.82 10.90 6.77
CA TYR A 135 7.16 11.02 6.20
C TYR A 135 7.79 12.35 6.58
N GLU A 136 9.07 12.32 6.94
CA GLU A 136 9.88 13.51 7.19
C GLU A 136 11.13 13.51 6.32
N PRO A 137 11.55 14.67 5.78
CA PRO A 137 12.81 14.78 5.07
C PRO A 137 13.98 14.45 6.01
N GLN A 138 14.83 13.55 5.60
CA GLN A 138 16.01 13.13 6.33
C GLN A 138 17.23 13.16 5.41
N THR A 139 18.29 13.83 5.86
CA THR A 139 19.61 13.69 5.22
C THR A 139 20.38 12.60 5.96
N GLN A 140 20.62 11.51 5.25
CA GLN A 140 21.50 10.44 5.74
C GLN A 140 22.92 10.74 5.29
N SER A 141 23.90 10.36 6.13
CA SER A 141 25.31 10.49 5.79
C SER A 141 26.06 9.21 6.12
N MET A 142 27.07 8.92 5.32
CA MET A 142 27.91 7.74 5.47
C MET A 142 29.35 8.10 5.21
N SER A 143 30.24 7.62 6.09
CA SER A 143 31.67 7.76 5.91
C SER A 143 32.19 6.79 4.85
N VAL A 144 32.89 7.31 3.85
CA VAL A 144 33.55 6.53 2.79
C VAL A 144 35.04 6.81 2.85
N LEU A 145 35.86 5.77 2.92
CA LEU A 145 37.31 5.93 2.94
C LEU A 145 37.80 6.46 1.60
N LYS A 146 38.50 7.59 1.64
CA LYS A 146 39.13 8.21 0.47
C LYS A 146 40.53 7.67 0.27
N ASP A 147 40.84 7.28 -0.97
CA ASP A 147 42.18 6.83 -1.38
C ASP A 147 42.80 5.80 -0.44
N PRO A 148 42.22 4.59 -0.32
CA PRO A 148 42.72 3.57 0.62
C PRO A 148 44.16 3.22 0.29
N PRO A 149 45.09 3.19 1.31
CA PRO A 149 46.44 2.76 1.10
C PRO A 149 46.51 1.33 0.55
N ALA A 150 47.43 1.01 -0.35
CA ALA A 150 47.54 -0.30 -1.00
C ALA A 150 47.71 -1.46 0.00
N CYS A 151 48.18 -1.18 1.21
CA CYS A 151 48.33 -2.19 2.29
C CYS A 151 47.03 -2.40 3.07
N LEU A 152 46.01 -1.57 2.91
CA LEU A 152 44.70 -1.71 3.55
C LEU A 152 43.77 -2.51 2.65
N GLN A 153 43.25 -3.60 3.18
CA GLN A 153 42.27 -4.44 2.50
C GLN A 153 40.88 -4.15 3.09
N LEU A 154 39.88 -3.93 2.21
CA LEU A 154 38.52 -3.61 2.57
C LEU A 154 37.58 -4.70 2.09
N LYS A 155 36.67 -5.15 2.95
CA LYS A 155 35.54 -6.00 2.58
C LYS A 155 34.31 -5.11 2.48
N THR A 156 33.86 -4.85 1.27
CA THR A 156 32.69 -4.00 1.01
C THR A 156 31.50 -4.85 0.57
N GLN A 157 30.31 -4.47 1.04
CA GLN A 157 29.03 -5.04 0.63
C GLN A 157 28.13 -3.91 0.14
N THR A 158 27.44 -4.14 -0.97
CA THR A 158 26.43 -3.21 -1.49
C THR A 158 25.04 -3.71 -1.15
N TYR A 159 24.22 -2.83 -0.57
CA TYR A 159 22.84 -3.04 -0.21
C TYR A 159 21.97 -2.16 -1.09
N GLU A 160 21.02 -2.78 -1.76
CA GLU A 160 20.05 -2.07 -2.60
C GLU A 160 18.79 -1.79 -1.80
N THR A 161 18.25 -0.58 -1.94
CA THR A 161 17.01 -0.15 -1.32
C THR A 161 16.25 0.79 -2.24
N ASN A 162 14.93 0.85 -2.08
CA ASN A 162 14.06 1.78 -2.77
C ASN A 162 13.58 2.85 -1.79
N ALA A 163 14.17 4.03 -1.84
CA ALA A 163 13.91 5.09 -0.88
C ALA A 163 12.86 6.08 -1.42
N PRO A 164 11.81 6.43 -0.65
CA PRO A 164 10.98 7.57 -0.95
C PRO A 164 11.82 8.84 -0.91
N VAL A 165 11.65 9.73 -1.90
CA VAL A 165 12.43 10.98 -1.99
C VAL A 165 11.57 12.21 -2.05
N GLU A 166 10.33 12.10 -2.54
CA GLU A 166 9.37 13.21 -2.60
C GLU A 166 7.93 12.71 -2.47
N LEU A 167 7.10 13.44 -1.75
CA LEU A 167 5.65 13.26 -1.66
C LEU A 167 4.97 14.58 -2.01
N SER A 168 4.23 14.62 -3.11
CA SER A 168 3.51 15.80 -3.59
C SER A 168 2.03 15.51 -3.76
N GLU A 169 1.19 16.53 -3.68
CA GLU A 169 -0.26 16.39 -3.74
C GLU A 169 -0.89 17.34 -4.74
N ARG A 170 -1.96 16.87 -5.38
CA ARG A 170 -2.77 17.69 -6.26
C ARG A 170 -4.24 17.32 -6.21
N ALA A 171 -5.08 18.30 -5.89
CA ALA A 171 -6.53 18.18 -6.07
C ALA A 171 -6.90 18.45 -7.53
N PHE A 172 -7.83 17.67 -8.07
CA PHE A 172 -8.38 17.84 -9.40
C PHE A 172 -9.85 17.40 -9.46
N GLN A 173 -10.54 17.77 -10.53
CA GLN A 173 -11.92 17.38 -10.77
C GLN A 173 -12.03 16.61 -12.08
N VAL A 174 -12.93 15.63 -12.09
CA VAL A 174 -13.35 14.87 -13.26
C VAL A 174 -14.83 15.17 -13.44
N SER A 175 -15.22 15.63 -14.62
CA SER A 175 -16.63 15.96 -14.93
C SER A 175 -16.99 15.42 -16.30
N GLU A 176 -18.16 14.79 -16.40
CA GLU A 176 -18.64 14.19 -17.65
C GLU A 176 -20.18 14.24 -17.73
N GLU A 177 -20.72 14.38 -18.92
CA GLU A 177 -22.15 14.20 -19.21
C GLU A 177 -22.36 12.74 -19.64
N LEU A 178 -23.05 11.96 -18.82
CA LEU A 178 -23.31 10.56 -19.06
C LEU A 178 -24.74 10.39 -19.59
N ASN A 179 -24.90 9.52 -20.58
CA ASN A 179 -26.23 9.19 -21.10
C ASN A 179 -26.70 7.88 -20.48
N LEU A 180 -27.93 7.86 -19.98
CA LEU A 180 -28.55 6.62 -19.55
C LEU A 180 -28.65 5.67 -20.75
N PRO A 181 -28.16 4.41 -20.68
CA PRO A 181 -28.22 3.49 -21.80
C PRO A 181 -29.64 3.22 -22.27
N ASP A 182 -29.84 3.04 -23.58
CA ASP A 182 -31.14 2.77 -24.18
C ASP A 182 -31.83 1.57 -23.54
N GLY A 183 -33.12 1.70 -23.25
CA GLY A 183 -33.92 0.64 -22.63
C GLY A 183 -33.75 0.51 -21.12
N ARG A 184 -32.92 1.34 -20.48
CA ARG A 184 -32.86 1.41 -19.03
C ARG A 184 -33.95 2.33 -18.47
N PRO A 185 -34.65 1.92 -17.38
CA PRO A 185 -35.60 2.78 -16.71
C PRO A 185 -34.94 4.04 -16.16
N GLN A 186 -35.67 5.15 -16.18
CA GLN A 186 -35.20 6.44 -15.68
C GLN A 186 -34.93 6.38 -14.16
N ILE A 187 -33.94 7.12 -13.72
CA ILE A 187 -33.60 7.30 -12.30
C ILE A 187 -34.62 8.22 -11.66
N THR A 188 -35.37 7.73 -10.70
CA THR A 188 -36.30 8.52 -9.89
C THR A 188 -35.66 8.94 -8.57
N ARG A 189 -34.97 8.02 -7.89
CA ARG A 189 -34.25 8.31 -6.64
C ARG A 189 -32.90 7.59 -6.61
N LEU A 190 -31.83 8.32 -6.30
CA LEU A 190 -30.51 7.76 -6.13
C LEU A 190 -30.40 7.12 -4.74
N VAL A 191 -30.09 5.83 -4.69
CA VAL A 191 -29.83 5.08 -3.44
C VAL A 191 -28.39 5.26 -3.00
N SER A 192 -27.46 5.07 -3.93
CA SER A 192 -26.04 5.31 -3.70
C SER A 192 -25.30 5.61 -5.00
N VAL A 193 -24.20 6.31 -4.84
CA VAL A 193 -23.25 6.64 -5.91
C VAL A 193 -21.87 6.30 -5.37
N SER A 194 -21.32 5.15 -5.79
CA SER A 194 -20.01 4.67 -5.36
C SER A 194 -18.96 5.00 -6.41
N LEU A 195 -17.83 5.55 -5.97
CA LEU A 195 -16.70 5.90 -6.82
C LEU A 195 -15.47 5.06 -6.45
N THR A 196 -14.88 4.47 -7.47
CA THR A 196 -13.56 3.81 -7.35
C THR A 196 -12.62 4.39 -8.39
N PRO A 197 -11.76 5.34 -8.02
CA PRO A 197 -10.72 5.84 -8.92
C PRO A 197 -9.62 4.78 -9.07
N ILE A 198 -9.26 4.46 -10.32
CA ILE A 198 -8.25 3.46 -10.66
C ILE A 198 -7.20 4.13 -11.54
N VAL A 199 -5.95 4.14 -11.07
CA VAL A 199 -4.79 4.53 -11.88
C VAL A 199 -4.37 3.33 -12.71
N GLN A 200 -4.39 3.46 -14.04
CA GLN A 200 -4.02 2.42 -15.00
C GLN A 200 -2.59 2.59 -15.49
N GLU A 201 -2.19 3.83 -15.73
CA GLU A 201 -0.84 4.21 -16.13
C GLU A 201 -0.35 5.35 -15.25
N GLN A 202 0.87 5.24 -14.78
CA GLN A 202 1.54 6.30 -14.05
C GLN A 202 3.02 6.34 -14.40
N GLY A 203 3.62 7.52 -14.36
CA GLY A 203 5.03 7.70 -14.67
C GLY A 203 5.52 9.12 -14.41
N LEU A 204 6.84 9.28 -14.47
CA LEU A 204 7.55 10.53 -14.24
C LEU A 204 8.08 11.06 -15.57
N VAL A 205 7.91 12.35 -15.79
CA VAL A 205 8.48 13.05 -16.95
C VAL A 205 8.97 14.43 -16.48
N GLY A 206 10.25 14.55 -16.25
CA GLY A 206 10.84 15.75 -15.69
C GLY A 206 10.24 16.03 -14.29
N SER A 207 9.78 17.24 -14.06
CA SER A 207 9.14 17.64 -12.80
C SER A 207 7.62 17.35 -12.74
N LYS A 208 7.15 16.31 -13.46
CA LYS A 208 5.71 15.97 -13.49
C LYS A 208 5.48 14.49 -13.27
N ALA A 209 4.67 14.17 -12.26
CA ALA A 209 4.06 12.87 -12.08
C ALA A 209 2.77 12.82 -12.91
N ILE A 210 2.72 11.97 -13.94
CA ILE A 210 1.59 11.81 -14.85
C ILE A 210 0.75 10.63 -14.38
N LEU A 211 -0.56 10.85 -14.23
CA LEU A 211 -1.55 9.85 -13.84
C LEU A 211 -2.62 9.75 -14.92
N LYS A 212 -2.82 8.55 -15.45
CA LYS A 212 -3.94 8.23 -16.35
C LYS A 212 -4.72 7.07 -15.77
N GLY A 213 -6.03 7.14 -15.87
CA GLY A 213 -6.88 6.10 -15.32
C GLY A 213 -8.36 6.35 -15.59
N THR A 214 -9.18 5.66 -14.82
CA THR A 214 -10.63 5.77 -14.89
C THR A 214 -11.21 5.94 -13.49
N VAL A 215 -12.26 6.75 -13.40
CA VAL A 215 -13.18 6.75 -12.26
C VAL A 215 -14.31 5.78 -12.60
N HIS A 216 -14.33 4.64 -11.90
CA HIS A 216 -15.44 3.72 -12.00
C HIS A 216 -16.57 4.23 -11.11
N LEU A 217 -17.74 4.44 -11.72
CA LEU A 217 -18.94 4.94 -11.08
C LEU A 217 -19.99 3.83 -11.07
N GLN A 218 -20.42 3.41 -9.88
CA GLN A 218 -21.55 2.50 -9.69
C GLN A 218 -22.71 3.25 -9.06
N ILE A 219 -23.85 3.25 -9.76
CA ILE A 219 -25.06 3.95 -9.35
C ILE A 219 -26.11 2.89 -8.99
N THR A 220 -26.62 2.91 -7.77
CA THR A 220 -27.78 2.14 -7.36
C THR A 220 -28.95 3.10 -7.20
N TYR A 221 -30.08 2.82 -7.84
CA TYR A 221 -31.21 3.73 -7.89
C TYR A 221 -32.56 3.00 -7.89
N LEU A 222 -33.61 3.74 -7.55
CA LEU A 222 -35.00 3.30 -7.73
C LEU A 222 -35.58 3.96 -9.02
N ASP A 223 -36.23 3.13 -9.83
CA ASP A 223 -36.97 3.60 -11.02
C ASP A 223 -38.35 4.08 -10.66
N ALA A 224 -39.18 4.43 -11.68
CA ALA A 224 -40.55 4.93 -11.51
C ALA A 224 -41.50 3.88 -10.87
N GLU A 225 -41.18 2.60 -11.00
CA GLU A 225 -41.93 1.50 -10.43
C GLU A 225 -41.41 1.09 -9.02
N ASN A 226 -40.50 1.89 -8.43
CA ASN A 226 -39.77 1.60 -7.20
C ASN A 226 -38.95 0.30 -7.26
N ALA A 227 -38.56 -0.17 -8.44
CA ALA A 227 -37.68 -1.29 -8.59
C ALA A 227 -36.21 -0.85 -8.42
N LEU A 228 -35.43 -1.62 -7.66
CA LEU A 228 -33.99 -1.38 -7.45
C LEU A 228 -33.20 -1.76 -8.69
N ARG A 229 -32.36 -0.85 -9.17
CA ARG A 229 -31.53 -1.01 -10.35
C ARG A 229 -30.10 -0.59 -10.07
N THR A 230 -29.16 -1.23 -10.74
CA THR A 230 -27.73 -0.87 -10.71
C THR A 230 -27.22 -0.59 -12.11
N LEU A 231 -26.38 0.43 -12.22
CA LEU A 231 -25.76 0.90 -13.45
C LEU A 231 -24.31 1.30 -13.17
N SER A 232 -23.42 1.01 -14.13
CA SER A 232 -22.00 1.35 -13.99
C SER A 232 -21.52 2.16 -15.19
N PHE A 233 -20.62 3.12 -14.92
CA PHE A 233 -19.90 3.89 -15.93
C PHE A 233 -18.41 3.90 -15.60
N SER A 234 -17.58 4.10 -16.62
CA SER A 234 -16.14 4.32 -16.47
C SER A 234 -15.77 5.64 -17.14
N VAL A 235 -15.37 6.61 -16.35
CA VAL A 235 -15.02 7.97 -16.81
C VAL A 235 -13.51 8.11 -16.81
N PRO A 236 -12.86 8.31 -17.97
CA PRO A 236 -11.41 8.42 -18.05
C PRO A 236 -10.92 9.75 -17.50
N PHE A 237 -9.72 9.74 -16.93
CA PHE A 237 -9.00 10.96 -16.56
C PHE A 237 -7.52 10.87 -16.97
N SER A 238 -6.95 12.05 -17.22
CA SER A 238 -5.51 12.23 -17.41
C SER A 238 -5.09 13.51 -16.70
N GLN A 239 -4.24 13.35 -15.68
CA GLN A 239 -3.83 14.44 -14.81
C GLN A 239 -2.32 14.36 -14.54
N TYR A 240 -1.75 15.47 -14.05
CA TYR A 240 -0.38 15.48 -13.57
C TYR A 240 -0.31 16.12 -12.19
N CYS A 241 0.65 15.72 -11.40
CA CYS A 241 1.04 16.39 -10.16
C CYS A 241 2.41 17.04 -10.38
N GLN A 242 2.56 18.31 -9.97
CA GLN A 242 3.85 19.01 -10.06
C GLN A 242 4.76 18.50 -8.95
N MET A 243 5.98 18.12 -9.30
CA MET A 243 7.03 17.71 -8.41
C MET A 243 8.04 18.86 -8.25
N GLU A 244 8.76 18.89 -7.15
CA GLU A 244 9.86 19.84 -6.92
C GLU A 244 11.14 19.39 -7.64
N GLY A 245 11.40 18.05 -7.60
CA GLY A 245 12.53 17.43 -8.27
C GLY A 245 12.30 17.24 -9.77
N ASP A 246 13.38 16.90 -10.47
CA ASP A 246 13.40 16.51 -11.88
C ASP A 246 13.77 15.02 -11.94
N TYR A 247 12.87 14.20 -12.46
CA TYR A 247 12.94 12.74 -12.42
C TYR A 247 12.86 12.14 -13.81
N ASP A 248 13.46 10.97 -13.98
CA ASP A 248 13.46 10.24 -15.24
C ASP A 248 12.83 8.83 -15.11
N GLN A 249 13.26 7.89 -15.93
CA GLN A 249 12.66 6.55 -15.99
C GLN A 249 13.22 5.56 -14.95
N ASP A 250 14.26 5.93 -14.23
CA ASP A 250 14.88 5.07 -13.22
C ASP A 250 14.11 5.14 -11.89
N GLU A 251 13.36 6.24 -11.67
CA GLU A 251 12.52 6.41 -10.50
C GLU A 251 11.12 5.82 -10.71
N THR A 252 10.54 5.35 -9.62
CA THR A 252 9.19 4.79 -9.61
C THR A 252 8.21 5.78 -8.99
N LEU A 253 7.07 5.97 -9.65
CA LEU A 253 5.95 6.73 -9.11
C LEU A 253 4.96 5.79 -8.42
N GLU A 254 4.60 6.11 -7.18
CA GLU A 254 3.48 5.51 -6.46
C GLU A 254 2.41 6.55 -6.20
N SER A 255 1.14 6.20 -6.39
CA SER A 255 0.06 7.14 -6.21
C SER A 255 -1.11 6.56 -5.43
N VAL A 256 -1.75 7.41 -4.64
CA VAL A 256 -3.00 7.13 -3.92
C VAL A 256 -3.98 8.24 -4.22
N LEU A 257 -5.19 7.86 -4.63
CA LEU A 257 -6.28 8.79 -4.89
C LEU A 257 -7.29 8.76 -3.74
N LEU A 258 -7.63 9.93 -3.22
CA LEU A 258 -8.73 10.11 -2.27
C LEU A 258 -9.92 10.77 -2.97
N VAL A 259 -11.14 10.29 -2.71
CA VAL A 259 -12.37 10.94 -3.12
C VAL A 259 -12.68 12.09 -2.16
N THR A 260 -12.80 13.30 -2.68
CA THR A 260 -13.06 14.52 -1.88
C THR A 260 -14.48 15.06 -2.06
N GLY A 261 -15.21 14.57 -3.05
CA GLY A 261 -16.60 14.92 -3.27
C GLY A 261 -17.16 14.24 -4.51
N VAL A 262 -18.47 14.05 -4.51
CA VAL A 262 -19.23 13.45 -5.62
C VAL A 262 -20.49 14.26 -5.86
N GLN A 263 -20.75 14.56 -7.14
CA GLN A 263 -21.99 15.16 -7.61
C GLN A 263 -22.55 14.30 -8.73
N LEU A 264 -23.83 13.97 -8.64
CA LEU A 264 -24.55 13.27 -9.70
C LEU A 264 -25.95 13.80 -9.75
N GLU A 265 -26.30 14.48 -10.85
CA GLU A 265 -27.61 15.11 -11.07
C GLU A 265 -28.28 14.52 -12.30
N PRO A 266 -29.39 13.79 -12.15
CA PRO A 266 -30.21 13.38 -13.28
C PRO A 266 -30.91 14.59 -13.92
N VAL A 267 -30.70 14.80 -15.22
CA VAL A 267 -31.36 15.85 -16.00
C VAL A 267 -32.31 15.19 -16.98
N ALA A 268 -33.61 15.52 -16.86
CA ALA A 268 -34.62 15.03 -17.78
C ALA A 268 -34.44 15.64 -19.17
N SER A 269 -34.53 14.81 -20.22
CA SER A 269 -34.60 15.24 -21.61
C SER A 269 -35.74 14.51 -22.31
N GLU A 270 -36.20 15.03 -23.49
CA GLU A 270 -37.34 14.47 -24.23
C GLU A 270 -37.09 13.02 -24.74
N GLN A 271 -35.84 12.61 -24.94
CA GLN A 271 -35.51 11.33 -25.55
C GLN A 271 -34.78 10.36 -24.62
N SER A 272 -33.94 10.87 -23.68
CA SER A 272 -33.21 10.06 -22.70
C SER A 272 -32.90 10.90 -21.48
N GLN A 273 -32.67 10.23 -20.34
CA GLN A 273 -32.17 10.91 -19.15
C GLN A 273 -30.64 11.06 -19.24
N LYS A 274 -30.15 12.28 -19.02
CA LYS A 274 -28.73 12.57 -18.88
C LYS A 274 -28.34 12.66 -17.41
N LEU A 275 -27.11 12.33 -17.12
CA LEU A 275 -26.54 12.43 -15.80
C LEU A 275 -25.36 13.40 -15.85
N LEU A 276 -25.43 14.49 -15.12
CA LEU A 276 -24.28 15.37 -14.92
C LEU A 276 -23.45 14.81 -13.76
N PHE A 277 -22.28 14.31 -14.10
CA PHE A 277 -21.34 13.71 -13.15
C PHE A 277 -20.19 14.64 -12.87
N GLY A 278 -19.83 14.78 -11.60
CA GLY A 278 -18.63 15.44 -11.11
C GLY A 278 -18.02 14.70 -9.93
N ALA A 279 -16.70 14.53 -9.94
CA ALA A 279 -15.94 13.94 -8.85
C ALA A 279 -14.72 14.81 -8.51
N GLY A 280 -14.57 15.15 -7.24
CA GLY A 280 -13.36 15.74 -6.68
C GLY A 280 -12.42 14.64 -6.21
N LEU A 281 -11.15 14.71 -6.62
CA LEU A 281 -10.10 13.76 -6.26
C LEU A 281 -8.87 14.49 -5.76
N LEU A 282 -8.19 13.92 -4.75
CA LEU A 282 -6.86 14.33 -4.31
C LEU A 282 -5.87 13.23 -4.67
N ALA A 283 -4.96 13.55 -5.60
CA ALA A 283 -3.82 12.69 -5.89
C ALA A 283 -2.69 12.95 -4.90
N GLN A 284 -2.17 11.89 -4.31
CA GLN A 284 -0.98 11.86 -3.47
C GLN A 284 0.07 11.05 -4.21
N CYS A 285 1.15 11.69 -4.64
CA CYS A 285 2.17 11.16 -5.54
C CYS A 285 3.49 11.04 -4.81
N MET A 286 4.00 9.84 -4.65
CA MET A 286 5.27 9.55 -4.00
C MET A 286 6.29 9.08 -5.04
N VAL A 287 7.44 9.73 -5.10
CA VAL A 287 8.58 9.31 -5.91
C VAL A 287 9.47 8.42 -5.06
N VAL A 288 9.81 7.27 -5.62
CA VAL A 288 10.68 6.27 -5.01
C VAL A 288 11.90 6.07 -5.90
N GLN A 289 13.09 6.26 -5.34
CA GLN A 289 14.36 6.17 -6.06
C GLN A 289 15.14 4.94 -5.60
N PRO A 290 15.68 4.12 -6.54
CA PRO A 290 16.61 3.08 -6.22
C PRO A 290 17.91 3.67 -5.69
N GLN A 291 18.39 3.15 -4.56
CA GLN A 291 19.63 3.58 -3.92
C GLN A 291 20.53 2.39 -3.60
N ALA A 292 21.82 2.55 -3.81
CA ALA A 292 22.83 1.57 -3.49
C ALA A 292 23.76 2.09 -2.38
N LEU A 293 23.71 1.41 -1.23
CA LEU A 293 24.56 1.70 -0.07
C LEU A 293 25.75 0.73 -0.06
N THR A 294 26.94 1.22 -0.37
CA THR A 294 28.16 0.39 -0.30
C THR A 294 28.87 0.65 1.02
N LEU A 295 28.82 -0.32 1.91
CA LEU A 295 29.39 -0.28 3.25
C LEU A 295 30.69 -1.07 3.31
N CYS A 296 31.64 -0.61 4.11
CA CYS A 296 32.83 -1.38 4.45
C CYS A 296 32.59 -2.12 5.77
N GLU A 297 32.35 -3.43 5.66
CA GLU A 297 32.00 -4.28 6.82
C GLU A 297 33.20 -4.83 7.58
N ASP A 298 34.34 -4.94 6.91
CA ASP A 298 35.57 -5.41 7.52
C ASP A 298 36.79 -4.78 6.82
N ALA A 299 37.85 -4.57 7.59
CA ALA A 299 39.08 -4.00 7.07
C ALA A 299 40.28 -4.50 7.87
N TYR A 300 41.42 -4.78 7.21
CA TYR A 300 42.69 -5.09 7.85
C TYR A 300 43.87 -4.57 7.03
N SER A 301 45.02 -4.41 7.70
CA SER A 301 46.24 -4.03 7.01
C SER A 301 47.17 -5.21 6.83
N THR A 302 47.77 -5.30 5.63
CA THR A 302 48.86 -6.25 5.34
C THR A 302 50.18 -5.78 5.89
N LYS A 303 50.35 -4.46 6.20
CA LYS A 303 51.56 -3.85 6.77
C LYS A 303 51.20 -2.94 7.92
N GLY A 304 51.99 -3.04 9.02
CA GLY A 304 51.76 -2.21 10.20
C GLY A 304 50.54 -2.65 11.05
N GLU A 305 50.11 -1.78 11.94
CA GLU A 305 48.95 -1.97 12.81
C GLU A 305 47.84 -1.06 12.40
N PHE A 306 46.66 -1.60 12.13
CA PHE A 306 45.45 -0.86 11.80
C PHE A 306 44.47 -0.90 12.97
N GLN A 307 44.01 0.27 13.41
CA GLN A 307 43.01 0.45 14.45
C GLN A 307 41.76 1.09 13.82
N PRO A 308 40.76 0.27 13.43
CA PRO A 308 39.55 0.76 12.82
C PRO A 308 38.60 1.39 13.86
N GLN A 309 37.79 2.35 13.41
CA GLN A 309 36.62 2.84 14.12
C GLN A 309 35.40 2.45 13.31
N TRP A 310 34.43 1.81 13.98
CA TRP A 310 33.22 1.30 13.38
C TRP A 310 32.02 2.08 13.84
N GLU A 311 31.12 2.35 12.92
CA GLU A 311 29.80 2.87 13.19
C GLU A 311 28.78 1.79 12.85
N THR A 312 27.80 1.61 13.74
CA THR A 312 26.76 0.61 13.57
C THR A 312 25.41 1.34 13.58
N GLN A 313 24.61 1.12 12.55
CA GLN A 313 23.27 1.74 12.40
C GLN A 313 22.24 0.69 12.02
N GLU A 314 21.03 0.87 12.55
CA GLU A 314 19.87 0.10 12.09
C GLU A 314 19.30 0.73 10.83
N HIS A 315 19.15 -0.07 9.78
CA HIS A 315 18.55 0.34 8.53
C HIS A 315 17.30 -0.50 8.24
N THR A 316 16.20 0.19 7.94
CA THR A 316 15.02 -0.43 7.36
C THR A 316 15.03 -0.12 5.87
N MET A 317 15.36 -1.13 5.07
CA MET A 317 15.48 -1.02 3.62
C MET A 317 14.19 -1.53 2.98
N ARG A 318 13.59 -0.73 2.13
CA ARG A 318 12.49 -1.17 1.28
C ARG A 318 13.08 -1.94 0.11
N LEU A 319 12.73 -3.21 0.01
CA LEU A 319 13.29 -4.12 -0.99
C LEU A 319 12.48 -4.07 -2.29
N ASP A 320 11.15 -4.23 -2.16
CA ASP A 320 10.28 -4.34 -3.32
C ASP A 320 8.87 -3.81 -3.02
N ALA A 321 8.16 -3.46 -4.11
CA ALA A 321 6.75 -3.13 -4.10
C ALA A 321 6.07 -3.80 -5.30
N GLN A 322 5.10 -4.64 -5.02
CA GLN A 322 4.40 -5.44 -6.02
C GLN A 322 2.90 -5.17 -5.99
N THR A 323 2.27 -5.22 -7.15
CA THR A 323 0.81 -5.26 -7.28
C THR A 323 0.41 -6.65 -7.74
N LEU A 324 -0.25 -7.40 -6.85
CA LEU A 324 -0.72 -8.76 -7.11
C LEU A 324 -2.24 -8.73 -7.30
N ARG A 325 -2.75 -9.48 -8.27
CA ARG A 325 -4.18 -9.58 -8.55
C ARG A 325 -4.64 -11.01 -8.33
N GLU A 326 -5.62 -11.18 -7.44
CA GLU A 326 -6.17 -12.47 -7.06
C GLU A 326 -7.69 -12.54 -7.32
N PRO A 327 -8.18 -13.61 -7.96
CA PRO A 327 -9.61 -13.76 -8.21
C PRO A 327 -10.35 -14.15 -6.94
N VAL A 328 -11.39 -13.39 -6.61
CA VAL A 328 -12.37 -13.71 -5.56
C VAL A 328 -13.52 -14.51 -6.18
N ARG A 329 -13.66 -15.77 -5.80
CA ARG A 329 -14.74 -16.65 -6.26
C ARG A 329 -15.42 -17.28 -5.06
N ALA A 330 -16.70 -17.02 -4.91
CA ALA A 330 -17.49 -17.62 -3.83
C ALA A 330 -18.87 -18.03 -4.36
N SER A 331 -19.48 -19.02 -3.74
CA SER A 331 -20.84 -19.46 -4.02
C SER A 331 -21.62 -19.47 -2.71
N PHE A 332 -22.73 -18.75 -2.69
CA PHE A 332 -23.57 -18.61 -1.52
C PHE A 332 -24.89 -19.37 -1.73
N PRO A 333 -25.34 -20.22 -0.79
CA PRO A 333 -26.52 -21.06 -0.94
C PRO A 333 -27.81 -20.24 -0.79
N VAL A 334 -28.11 -19.41 -1.78
CA VAL A 334 -29.26 -18.51 -1.79
C VAL A 334 -30.09 -18.80 -3.04
N GLN A 335 -31.41 -18.97 -2.83
CA GLN A 335 -32.35 -19.08 -3.94
C GLN A 335 -32.77 -17.68 -4.39
N ALA A 336 -32.01 -17.10 -5.30
CA ALA A 336 -32.30 -15.80 -5.88
C ALA A 336 -32.86 -15.94 -7.30
N ALA A 337 -33.92 -15.19 -7.60
CA ALA A 337 -34.40 -15.03 -8.97
C ALA A 337 -33.51 -14.06 -9.75
N ALA A 338 -33.05 -12.98 -9.11
CA ALA A 338 -32.09 -12.03 -9.67
C ALA A 338 -31.29 -11.35 -8.54
N VAL A 339 -30.01 -11.05 -8.81
CA VAL A 339 -29.21 -10.19 -7.97
C VAL A 339 -29.43 -8.73 -8.38
N LEU A 340 -29.72 -7.88 -7.41
CA LEU A 340 -30.01 -6.46 -7.60
C LEU A 340 -28.78 -5.59 -7.28
N ASP A 341 -28.06 -5.90 -6.20
CA ASP A 341 -26.82 -5.24 -5.80
C ASP A 341 -25.94 -6.20 -5.02
N CYS A 342 -24.62 -6.04 -5.12
CA CYS A 342 -23.66 -6.76 -4.34
C CYS A 342 -22.46 -5.88 -4.03
N ARG A 343 -22.11 -5.76 -2.74
CA ARG A 343 -20.98 -4.96 -2.27
C ARG A 343 -20.03 -5.82 -1.50
N VAL A 344 -18.75 -5.71 -1.83
CA VAL A 344 -17.69 -6.48 -1.19
C VAL A 344 -16.74 -5.55 -0.47
N TYR A 345 -16.58 -5.76 0.82
CA TYR A 345 -15.72 -4.98 1.70
C TYR A 345 -14.59 -5.84 2.23
N PRO A 346 -13.31 -5.44 2.06
CA PRO A 346 -12.20 -6.10 2.72
C PRO A 346 -12.19 -5.76 4.22
N ASP A 347 -11.95 -6.78 5.06
CA ASP A 347 -11.79 -6.64 6.51
C ASP A 347 -10.29 -6.61 6.88
N ALA A 348 -9.98 -6.62 8.17
CA ALA A 348 -8.62 -6.62 8.67
C ALA A 348 -7.85 -7.85 8.16
N GLN A 349 -6.72 -7.60 7.57
CA GLN A 349 -5.83 -8.64 7.05
C GLN A 349 -5.06 -9.33 8.17
N ALA A 350 -4.71 -10.59 7.93
CA ALA A 350 -3.78 -11.38 8.73
C ALA A 350 -2.57 -11.78 7.88
N LEU A 351 -1.40 -11.82 8.48
CA LEU A 351 -0.15 -12.24 7.84
C LEU A 351 0.27 -13.58 8.42
N GLU A 352 0.41 -14.59 7.59
CA GLU A 352 0.92 -15.91 7.96
C GLU A 352 2.30 -16.13 7.32
N ARG A 353 3.34 -16.33 8.16
CA ARG A 353 4.66 -16.67 7.66
C ARG A 353 4.72 -18.12 7.22
N THR A 354 5.34 -18.33 6.07
CA THR A 354 5.65 -19.65 5.49
C THR A 354 7.17 -19.80 5.35
N ASP A 355 7.64 -21.00 4.99
CA ASP A 355 9.08 -21.27 4.85
C ASP A 355 9.74 -20.46 3.71
N ASP A 356 8.96 -20.06 2.70
CA ASP A 356 9.41 -19.35 1.50
C ASP A 356 8.91 -17.90 1.39
N GLY A 357 8.11 -17.44 2.37
CA GLY A 357 7.57 -16.08 2.29
C GLY A 357 6.52 -15.74 3.34
N VAL A 358 5.51 -15.02 2.87
CA VAL A 358 4.35 -14.64 3.68
C VAL A 358 3.08 -14.74 2.84
N THR A 359 2.02 -15.27 3.45
CA THR A 359 0.67 -15.25 2.89
C THR A 359 -0.16 -14.19 3.60
N VAL A 360 -0.75 -13.31 2.82
CA VAL A 360 -1.66 -12.26 3.29
C VAL A 360 -3.09 -12.78 3.14
N HIS A 361 -3.79 -12.95 4.23
CA HIS A 361 -5.19 -13.38 4.28
C HIS A 361 -6.09 -12.18 4.53
N VAL A 362 -7.10 -11.98 3.69
CA VAL A 362 -8.07 -10.89 3.83
C VAL A 362 -9.48 -11.46 3.86
N PRO A 363 -10.13 -11.47 5.03
CA PRO A 363 -11.56 -11.78 5.10
C PRO A 363 -12.37 -10.74 4.32
N LEU A 364 -13.36 -11.19 3.59
CA LEU A 364 -14.26 -10.37 2.79
C LEU A 364 -15.69 -10.50 3.30
N ARG A 365 -16.35 -9.36 3.45
CA ARG A 365 -17.78 -9.28 3.67
C ARG A 365 -18.48 -8.95 2.35
N ALA A 366 -19.48 -9.76 1.97
CA ALA A 366 -20.32 -9.53 0.80
C ALA A 366 -21.75 -9.25 1.26
N ASP A 367 -22.23 -8.04 1.04
CA ASP A 367 -23.62 -7.63 1.26
C ASP A 367 -24.39 -7.77 -0.05
N LEU A 368 -25.35 -8.68 -0.06
CA LEU A 368 -26.11 -9.07 -1.23
C LEU A 368 -27.56 -8.60 -1.12
N VAL A 369 -28.08 -7.94 -2.15
CA VAL A 369 -29.49 -7.63 -2.34
C VAL A 369 -30.00 -8.38 -3.56
N TYR A 370 -31.07 -9.13 -3.37
CA TYR A 370 -31.61 -9.99 -4.43
C TYR A 370 -33.13 -10.08 -4.36
N THR A 371 -33.74 -10.51 -5.43
CA THR A 371 -35.15 -10.94 -5.44
C THR A 371 -35.21 -12.44 -5.23
N ASP A 372 -36.08 -12.88 -4.29
CA ASP A 372 -36.39 -14.29 -4.13
C ASP A 372 -37.31 -14.81 -5.25
N PRO A 373 -37.60 -16.12 -5.33
CA PRO A 373 -38.49 -16.70 -6.33
C PRO A 373 -39.94 -16.15 -6.31
N ASP A 374 -40.38 -15.61 -5.17
CA ASP A 374 -41.70 -15.02 -5.00
C ASP A 374 -41.71 -13.54 -5.40
N GLY A 375 -40.57 -12.97 -5.80
CA GLY A 375 -40.40 -11.60 -6.26
C GLY A 375 -40.16 -10.60 -5.11
N ALA A 376 -40.02 -11.03 -3.86
CA ALA A 376 -39.75 -10.13 -2.76
C ALA A 376 -38.23 -9.80 -2.69
N VAL A 377 -37.92 -8.54 -2.37
CA VAL A 377 -36.53 -8.10 -2.22
C VAL A 377 -35.99 -8.55 -0.86
N GLN A 378 -34.89 -9.26 -0.88
CA GLN A 378 -34.18 -9.78 0.29
C GLN A 378 -32.77 -9.19 0.36
N ALA A 379 -32.20 -9.19 1.56
CA ALA A 379 -30.81 -8.81 1.77
C ALA A 379 -30.13 -9.74 2.77
N GLU A 380 -28.94 -10.18 2.44
CA GLU A 380 -28.14 -11.06 3.28
C GLU A 380 -26.65 -10.69 3.21
N THR A 381 -25.95 -10.95 4.31
CA THR A 381 -24.50 -10.72 4.40
C THR A 381 -23.78 -12.06 4.48
N PHE A 382 -22.81 -12.25 3.61
CA PHE A 382 -21.96 -13.42 3.56
C PHE A 382 -20.50 -13.06 3.84
N ARG A 383 -19.71 -14.09 4.17
CA ARG A 383 -18.29 -13.98 4.38
C ARG A 383 -17.54 -14.95 3.48
N THR A 384 -16.44 -14.49 2.94
CA THR A 384 -15.48 -15.28 2.19
C THR A 384 -14.08 -14.77 2.51
N GLU A 385 -13.05 -15.28 1.86
CA GLU A 385 -11.66 -14.87 2.05
C GLU A 385 -10.94 -14.86 0.72
N VAL A 386 -9.96 -13.97 0.60
CA VAL A 386 -8.98 -13.98 -0.47
C VAL A 386 -7.57 -13.92 0.14
N SER A 387 -6.63 -14.57 -0.49
CA SER A 387 -5.24 -14.55 -0.04
C SER A 387 -4.29 -14.35 -1.21
N CYS A 388 -3.15 -13.71 -0.93
CA CYS A 388 -2.02 -13.67 -1.85
C CYS A 388 -0.74 -14.09 -1.14
N HIS A 389 0.21 -14.64 -1.91
CA HIS A 389 1.51 -15.05 -1.39
C HIS A 389 2.62 -14.22 -2.03
N THR A 390 3.61 -13.83 -1.23
CA THR A 390 4.82 -13.15 -1.71
C THR A 390 6.06 -13.71 -1.02
N ALA A 391 7.15 -13.79 -1.78
CA ALA A 391 8.44 -14.20 -1.23
C ALA A 391 8.95 -13.18 -0.22
N LEU A 392 9.47 -13.66 0.91
CA LEU A 392 9.99 -12.81 1.98
C LEU A 392 11.15 -13.51 2.68
N SER A 393 12.25 -12.79 2.87
CA SER A 393 13.38 -13.30 3.63
C SER A 393 13.03 -13.54 5.11
N GLU A 394 13.81 -14.35 5.81
CA GLU A 394 13.57 -14.74 7.21
C GLU A 394 13.38 -13.53 8.15
N ASN A 395 14.17 -12.46 7.95
CA ASN A 395 14.09 -11.21 8.72
C ASN A 395 13.30 -10.10 8.01
N GLY A 396 12.59 -10.43 6.93
CA GLY A 396 11.80 -9.46 6.18
C GLY A 396 10.52 -9.06 6.91
N LEU A 397 10.02 -7.87 6.60
CA LEU A 397 8.72 -7.37 7.00
C LEU A 397 7.88 -7.21 5.74
N CYS A 398 6.58 -7.45 5.87
CA CYS A 398 5.62 -7.29 4.78
C CYS A 398 4.48 -6.39 5.23
N GLU A 399 4.12 -5.45 4.38
CA GLU A 399 2.92 -4.64 4.49
C GLU A 399 2.08 -4.82 3.24
N ALA A 400 0.77 -4.89 3.39
CA ALA A 400 -0.12 -5.07 2.27
C ALA A 400 -1.37 -4.21 2.43
N VAL A 401 -1.94 -3.77 1.31
CA VAL A 401 -3.24 -3.13 1.24
C VAL A 401 -4.06 -3.87 0.19
N CYS A 402 -5.23 -4.37 0.57
CA CYS A 402 -6.14 -5.06 -0.33
C CYS A 402 -7.28 -4.13 -0.73
N THR A 403 -7.56 -4.06 -2.02
CA THR A 403 -8.69 -3.35 -2.59
C THR A 403 -9.48 -4.26 -3.53
N ILE A 404 -10.81 -4.16 -3.52
CA ILE A 404 -11.67 -4.92 -4.42
C ILE A 404 -11.93 -4.10 -5.69
N GLN A 405 -11.75 -4.72 -6.85
CA GLN A 405 -12.00 -4.05 -8.13
C GLN A 405 -13.50 -3.94 -8.40
N PRO A 406 -13.96 -2.79 -8.92
CA PRO A 406 -15.39 -2.52 -9.09
C PRO A 406 -16.04 -3.29 -10.26
N GLU A 407 -15.26 -3.87 -11.17
CA GLU A 407 -15.73 -4.58 -12.36
C GLU A 407 -16.27 -5.99 -12.08
N GLY A 408 -16.35 -6.37 -10.79
CA GLY A 408 -16.90 -7.64 -10.38
C GLY A 408 -18.43 -7.70 -10.48
N TYR A 409 -18.96 -8.90 -10.35
CA TYR A 409 -20.42 -9.14 -10.36
C TYR A 409 -20.81 -10.31 -9.47
N ALA A 410 -22.09 -10.30 -9.08
CA ALA A 410 -22.75 -11.45 -8.50
C ALA A 410 -23.92 -11.87 -9.40
N SER A 411 -24.10 -13.16 -9.61
CA SER A 411 -25.14 -13.70 -10.50
C SER A 411 -25.93 -14.81 -9.83
N ALA A 412 -27.25 -14.80 -10.03
CA ALA A 412 -28.12 -15.87 -9.59
C ALA A 412 -27.93 -17.11 -10.49
N GLY A 413 -27.76 -18.29 -9.86
CA GLY A 413 -27.67 -19.57 -10.51
C GLY A 413 -28.72 -20.56 -9.97
N SER A 414 -28.60 -21.85 -10.26
CA SER A 414 -29.52 -22.90 -9.83
C SER A 414 -29.32 -23.23 -8.33
N GLY A 415 -29.95 -22.40 -7.46
CA GLY A 415 -29.93 -22.58 -6.00
C GLY A 415 -28.76 -21.96 -5.27
N ALA A 416 -27.95 -21.13 -5.95
CA ALA A 416 -26.86 -20.38 -5.35
C ALA A 416 -26.63 -19.06 -6.09
N VAL A 417 -26.02 -18.10 -5.39
CA VAL A 417 -25.47 -16.88 -5.98
C VAL A 417 -23.96 -17.02 -6.10
N GLU A 418 -23.45 -16.89 -7.31
CA GLU A 418 -22.02 -16.89 -7.57
C GLU A 418 -21.46 -15.46 -7.53
N LEU A 419 -20.39 -15.28 -6.76
CA LEU A 419 -19.62 -14.06 -6.64
C LEU A 419 -18.33 -14.16 -7.45
N ARG A 420 -18.03 -13.14 -8.26
CA ARG A 420 -16.79 -13.02 -9.03
C ARG A 420 -16.29 -11.58 -9.01
N TYR A 421 -15.20 -11.37 -8.34
CA TYR A 421 -14.48 -10.09 -8.24
C TYR A 421 -12.99 -10.33 -8.36
N ASP A 422 -12.22 -9.29 -8.57
CA ASP A 422 -10.76 -9.31 -8.43
C ASP A 422 -10.36 -8.49 -7.21
N ALA A 423 -9.49 -9.06 -6.38
CA ALA A 423 -8.79 -8.35 -5.32
C ALA A 423 -7.41 -7.94 -5.82
N VAL A 424 -7.05 -6.70 -5.56
CA VAL A 424 -5.72 -6.16 -5.85
C VAL A 424 -4.99 -5.90 -4.55
N PHE A 425 -3.85 -6.56 -4.39
CA PHE A 425 -2.95 -6.41 -3.26
C PHE A 425 -1.78 -5.52 -3.67
N GLN A 426 -1.61 -4.40 -2.99
CA GLN A 426 -0.38 -3.61 -3.03
C GLN A 426 0.50 -4.10 -1.88
N VAL A 427 1.57 -4.82 -2.20
CA VAL A 427 2.45 -5.47 -1.24
C VAL A 427 3.79 -4.78 -1.25
N GLN A 428 4.28 -4.40 -0.07
CA GLN A 428 5.62 -3.83 0.12
C GLN A 428 6.42 -4.73 1.07
N THR A 429 7.67 -4.99 0.70
CA THR A 429 8.58 -5.81 1.50
C THR A 429 9.76 -4.97 1.98
N PHE A 430 10.16 -5.20 3.23
CA PHE A 430 11.25 -4.48 3.86
C PHE A 430 12.22 -5.47 4.52
N SER A 431 13.49 -5.08 4.63
CA SER A 431 14.48 -5.76 5.44
C SER A 431 14.96 -4.82 6.55
N ARG A 432 14.95 -5.30 7.79
CA ARG A 432 15.53 -4.57 8.92
C ARG A 432 16.83 -5.23 9.30
N GLN A 433 17.92 -4.52 9.15
CA GLN A 433 19.27 -5.02 9.42
C GLN A 433 20.09 -4.01 10.19
N THR A 434 20.92 -4.53 11.09
CA THR A 434 21.95 -3.73 11.76
C THR A 434 23.21 -3.81 10.90
N LEU A 435 23.57 -2.70 10.26
CA LEU A 435 24.70 -2.62 9.35
C LEU A 435 25.87 -1.90 10.02
N GLN A 436 27.08 -2.43 9.77
CA GLN A 436 28.32 -1.86 10.25
C GLN A 436 29.08 -1.22 9.09
N ASN A 437 29.66 -0.04 9.35
CA ASN A 437 30.51 0.65 8.38
C ASN A 437 31.78 1.18 9.04
N LEU A 438 32.87 1.19 8.28
CA LEU A 438 34.12 1.81 8.69
C LEU A 438 33.98 3.33 8.67
N SER A 439 34.01 3.95 9.84
CA SER A 439 33.80 5.41 10.00
C SER A 439 35.08 6.20 10.26
N GLY A 440 36.16 5.50 10.63
CA GLY A 440 37.45 6.12 10.93
C GLY A 440 38.54 5.08 11.12
N GLY A 441 39.75 5.52 11.33
CA GLY A 441 40.84 4.62 11.71
C GLY A 441 42.22 5.24 11.57
N THR A 442 43.18 4.62 12.32
CA THR A 442 44.61 4.99 12.26
C THR A 442 45.44 3.80 11.80
N LEU A 443 46.38 4.08 10.93
CA LEU A 443 47.33 3.11 10.42
C LEU A 443 48.75 3.45 10.86
N ASP A 444 49.36 2.60 11.68
CA ASP A 444 50.73 2.77 12.17
C ASP A 444 51.69 1.83 11.41
N LEU A 445 52.37 2.37 10.41
CA LEU A 445 53.35 1.63 9.61
C LEU A 445 54.70 1.45 10.31
N THR A 446 54.95 2.15 11.43
CA THR A 446 56.22 2.00 12.18
C THR A 446 56.27 0.76 13.04
N LYS A 447 55.12 0.24 13.43
CA LYS A 447 54.99 -1.03 14.15
C LYS A 447 55.11 -2.22 13.19
N GLN A 448 56.31 -2.41 12.63
CA GLN A 448 56.63 -3.63 11.87
C GLN A 448 56.66 -4.82 12.82
N GLN A 449 55.78 -5.76 12.59
CA GLN A 449 55.86 -7.03 13.34
C GLN A 449 56.98 -7.90 12.78
N ASN A 450 57.58 -8.58 13.70
CA ASN A 450 58.67 -9.56 13.64
C ASN A 450 59.03 -10.10 12.25
N THR A 451 60.26 -9.85 11.82
CA THR A 451 60.83 -10.13 10.49
C THR A 451 61.09 -11.63 10.20
N GLN A 452 60.78 -12.54 11.12
CA GLN A 452 60.91 -14.00 10.91
C GLN A 452 59.57 -14.64 10.52
N ARG A 453 59.04 -14.27 9.36
CA ARG A 453 57.88 -14.96 8.81
C ARG A 453 58.32 -15.90 7.67
N PRO A 454 57.72 -17.11 7.55
CA PRO A 454 57.96 -17.95 6.39
C PRO A 454 57.41 -17.25 5.14
N SER A 455 58.06 -17.39 3.99
CA SER A 455 57.63 -16.80 2.73
C SER A 455 56.31 -17.39 2.21
N VAL A 456 55.98 -18.62 2.64
CA VAL A 456 54.77 -19.35 2.24
C VAL A 456 54.30 -20.24 3.38
N VAL A 457 53.02 -20.29 3.63
CA VAL A 457 52.35 -21.20 4.55
C VAL A 457 51.42 -22.11 3.77
N ILE A 458 51.41 -23.41 4.09
CA ILE A 458 50.41 -24.35 3.54
C ILE A 458 49.33 -24.56 4.61
N ARG A 459 48.10 -24.29 4.26
CA ARG A 459 46.94 -24.47 5.13
C ARG A 459 45.86 -25.30 4.46
N ARG A 460 45.23 -26.20 5.22
CA ARG A 460 44.03 -26.92 4.78
C ARG A 460 42.79 -26.04 5.02
N MET A 461 41.96 -25.88 4.00
CA MET A 461 40.71 -25.15 4.09
C MET A 461 39.75 -25.91 5.00
N SER A 462 39.19 -25.24 6.01
CA SER A 462 38.09 -25.77 6.82
C SER A 462 36.76 -25.53 6.14
N GLU A 463 35.76 -26.30 6.50
CA GLU A 463 34.39 -26.04 6.11
C GLU A 463 34.00 -24.61 6.55
N ASN A 464 33.40 -23.83 5.67
CA ASN A 464 32.97 -22.45 5.91
C ASN A 464 34.06 -21.37 6.10
N ALA A 465 35.34 -21.65 5.80
CA ALA A 465 36.39 -20.62 5.87
C ALA A 465 36.44 -19.81 4.56
N ALA A 466 36.23 -18.49 4.63
CA ALA A 466 36.42 -17.61 3.50
C ALA A 466 37.90 -17.29 3.26
N LEU A 467 38.32 -17.09 2.01
CA LEU A 467 39.68 -16.63 1.68
C LEU A 467 40.03 -15.30 2.35
N TRP A 468 39.03 -14.46 2.59
CA TRP A 468 39.15 -13.19 3.31
C TRP A 468 39.71 -13.42 4.74
N ASP A 469 39.16 -14.38 5.48
CA ASP A 469 39.54 -14.67 6.85
C ASP A 469 40.99 -15.21 6.93
N LEU A 470 41.36 -16.06 5.97
CA LEU A 470 42.74 -16.53 5.83
C LEU A 470 43.69 -15.38 5.47
N ALA A 471 43.31 -14.55 4.51
CA ALA A 471 44.13 -13.42 4.12
C ALA A 471 44.34 -12.44 5.28
N ARG A 472 43.28 -12.16 6.06
CA ARG A 472 43.32 -11.35 7.27
C ARG A 472 44.21 -11.98 8.36
N GLN A 473 44.07 -13.29 8.61
CA GLN A 473 44.84 -14.02 9.60
C GLN A 473 46.33 -13.98 9.29
N TYR A 474 46.69 -14.17 8.00
CA TYR A 474 48.06 -14.21 7.55
C TYR A 474 48.60 -12.86 7.07
N ARG A 475 47.77 -11.80 7.13
CA ARG A 475 48.10 -10.43 6.66
C ARG A 475 48.63 -10.37 5.24
N THR A 476 48.03 -11.12 4.36
CA THR A 476 48.26 -11.13 2.92
C THR A 476 47.00 -10.65 2.22
N THR A 477 46.92 -10.71 0.91
CA THR A 477 45.69 -10.37 0.18
C THR A 477 44.98 -11.61 -0.31
N ALA A 478 43.64 -11.60 -0.34
CA ALA A 478 42.85 -12.68 -0.92
C ALA A 478 43.26 -12.94 -2.38
N GLN A 479 43.58 -11.89 -3.13
CA GLN A 479 44.04 -11.98 -4.52
C GLN A 479 45.39 -12.73 -4.61
N SER A 480 46.33 -12.48 -3.70
CA SER A 480 47.61 -13.22 -3.68
C SER A 480 47.42 -14.71 -3.40
N ILE A 481 46.48 -15.06 -2.49
CA ILE A 481 46.12 -16.46 -2.24
C ILE A 481 45.48 -17.09 -3.49
N GLN A 482 44.56 -16.40 -4.16
CA GLN A 482 43.94 -16.88 -5.39
C GLN A 482 44.96 -17.14 -6.49
N GLN A 483 45.86 -16.19 -6.75
CA GLN A 483 46.90 -16.31 -7.76
C GLN A 483 47.88 -17.48 -7.47
N ALA A 484 48.33 -17.62 -6.23
CA ALA A 484 49.25 -18.68 -5.82
C ALA A 484 48.64 -20.10 -5.94
N ASN A 485 47.30 -20.20 -5.88
CA ASN A 485 46.57 -21.47 -5.93
C ASN A 485 45.80 -21.69 -7.23
N HIS A 486 45.91 -20.79 -8.22
CA HIS A 486 45.20 -20.83 -9.48
C HIS A 486 43.67 -20.98 -9.29
N LEU A 487 43.09 -20.25 -8.33
CA LEU A 487 41.66 -20.28 -8.07
C LEU A 487 40.94 -19.32 -9.05
N THR A 488 39.87 -19.80 -9.70
CA THR A 488 39.05 -19.01 -10.61
C THR A 488 37.93 -18.24 -9.87
N GLN A 489 37.62 -18.67 -8.66
CA GLN A 489 36.59 -18.06 -7.82
C GLN A 489 37.19 -17.63 -6.46
N PRO A 490 36.57 -16.64 -5.76
CA PRO A 490 37.05 -16.18 -4.45
C PRO A 490 36.82 -17.19 -3.31
N GLU A 491 36.33 -18.37 -3.63
CA GLU A 491 36.02 -19.45 -2.71
C GLU A 491 36.92 -20.67 -3.03
N ALA A 492 37.26 -21.44 -2.02
CA ALA A 492 37.99 -22.68 -2.20
C ALA A 492 37.26 -23.82 -1.48
N ASP A 493 37.26 -24.99 -2.13
CA ASP A 493 36.62 -26.18 -1.59
C ASP A 493 37.17 -26.58 -0.22
N ALA A 494 36.28 -27.02 0.66
CA ALA A 494 36.67 -27.58 1.97
C ALA A 494 37.64 -28.75 1.82
N GLY A 495 38.67 -28.77 2.65
CA GLY A 495 39.71 -29.81 2.63
C GLY A 495 40.84 -29.59 1.63
N ARG A 496 40.77 -28.61 0.73
CA ARG A 496 41.83 -28.21 -0.20
C ARG A 496 43.03 -27.64 0.54
N LEU A 497 44.23 -28.03 0.12
CA LEU A 497 45.47 -27.41 0.61
C LEU A 497 45.74 -26.13 -0.18
N LEU A 498 45.87 -25.01 0.52
CA LEU A 498 46.17 -23.71 -0.03
C LEU A 498 47.58 -23.26 0.30
N LEU A 499 48.26 -22.72 -0.71
CA LEU A 499 49.50 -21.96 -0.56
C LEU A 499 49.17 -20.53 -0.18
N ILE A 500 49.61 -20.06 0.94
CA ILE A 500 49.39 -18.71 1.45
C ILE A 500 50.73 -17.96 1.37
N PRO A 501 50.89 -17.06 0.38
CA PRO A 501 52.08 -16.21 0.33
C PRO A 501 52.00 -15.16 1.44
N MET A 502 53.14 -14.91 2.10
CA MET A 502 53.23 -14.02 3.25
C MET A 502 53.88 -12.68 2.90
#